data_9a2090a4d2a61c4a21db0da16d7d395e
#
_entry.id   9a2090a4d2a61c4a21db0da16d7d395e
#
_cell.length_a   1.000
_cell.length_b   1.000
_cell.length_c   1.000
_cell.angle_alpha   90.00
_cell.angle_beta   90.00
_cell.angle_gamma   90.00
#
_symmetry.space_group_name_H-M   'P 1'
#
loop_
_entity.id
_entity.type
_entity.pdbx_description
1 polymer ?
#
loop_
_entity_poly.entity_id
_entity_poly.type
_entity_poly.pdbx_seq_one_letter_code
_entity_poly.pdbx_strand_id
1 'polypeptide(L)'
;MSIKGRDKEFRTLKVSYLEFNHTEMDRVLTMLFPRLKFDGYASRKPPRADNLQADEFVKEIIESSDMKGLFKDFDNHPHIVKKWVETELLDMVNRGKANQAVASPRPLHGETYKFRNARHCRDYGTAEHIYWMLYYARKTKGNAALASLRHFFFPGIDLVTDKYDPGVSVDVETQALLRFNSQVTMDMRDSREPDRQQPLCIGQADIMADDILRLMAYEPYVPRSVLVDYLKTLLAFHLSLYHLKLLSMLPKLVKQRSGHDLCCVKDCPISSGLDNALEGCPYRIALVVDMGDTNNPHMAELARKSTDRLYRQIPAFVQANFIVKKLDEMAEYLCKKTGKLASPSDGVFTVGDLVSLLKPEHDADRQAYFKFRLASLIEESTGKNEDVDPEIREVTSMGLGEFDSFIEILMAYRGKYHRQYITECLDSLLLKNKENGLLVQPRAKGSPRRFAMGSKLLEVLLQVAVLAQEGGRFVTREIRIEELQTFLRNRYGLYIDRLPDSHQAGNSILDRRALRLNLDAFKRRLREIGFYKDLSDAYVTQKVSPRYVIERNDGTDKNGVRP
;
A
#
# COMPACT_ATOMS: atom_id res chain seq x y z
N MET A 1 -5.65 4.57 -32.63
CA MET A 1 -7.01 5.04 -32.25
C MET A 1 -7.18 5.17 -30.75
N SER A 2 -8.05 6.01 -30.24
CA SER A 2 -8.28 6.14 -28.77
C SER A 2 -9.73 5.80 -28.46
N ILE A 3 -9.94 4.71 -27.69
CA ILE A 3 -11.24 4.38 -27.11
C ILE A 3 -11.72 5.58 -26.28
N LYS A 4 -12.96 6.02 -26.46
CA LYS A 4 -13.55 7.20 -25.81
C LYS A 4 -14.58 6.81 -24.74
N GLY A 5 -14.92 7.77 -23.88
CA GLY A 5 -16.02 7.61 -22.92
C GLY A 5 -15.78 6.54 -21.84
N ARG A 6 -16.85 5.90 -21.42
CA ARG A 6 -16.88 4.88 -20.36
C ARG A 6 -16.01 3.65 -20.64
N ASP A 7 -15.78 3.33 -21.90
CA ASP A 7 -15.00 2.13 -22.25
C ASP A 7 -13.50 2.31 -21.99
N LYS A 8 -13.06 3.56 -21.87
CA LYS A 8 -11.70 3.90 -21.45
C LYS A 8 -11.44 3.64 -19.95
N GLU A 9 -12.48 3.61 -19.12
CA GLU A 9 -12.34 3.50 -17.69
C GLU A 9 -11.87 2.09 -17.30
N PHE A 10 -10.78 2.07 -16.51
CA PHE A 10 -10.18 0.85 -15.99
C PHE A 10 -10.40 0.68 -14.48
N ARG A 11 -10.50 1.78 -13.74
CA ARG A 11 -10.60 1.78 -12.28
C ARG A 11 -11.87 1.06 -11.84
N THR A 12 -11.71 0.07 -10.96
CA THR A 12 -12.79 -0.73 -10.37
C THR A 12 -12.64 -0.73 -8.86
N LEU A 13 -13.44 0.08 -8.15
CA LEU A 13 -13.32 0.28 -6.70
C LEU A 13 -13.51 -1.02 -5.91
N LYS A 14 -14.33 -1.94 -6.43
CA LYS A 14 -14.55 -3.28 -5.87
C LYS A 14 -13.30 -4.16 -5.85
N VAL A 15 -12.31 -3.85 -6.69
CA VAL A 15 -11.01 -4.54 -6.76
C VAL A 15 -9.93 -3.73 -6.05
N SER A 16 -9.81 -2.46 -6.40
CA SER A 16 -8.85 -1.53 -5.81
C SER A 16 -9.26 -0.09 -6.05
N TYR A 17 -9.02 0.77 -5.06
CA TYR A 17 -9.18 2.21 -5.22
C TYR A 17 -8.04 2.87 -6.00
N LEU A 18 -6.93 2.18 -6.23
CA LEU A 18 -5.77 2.72 -6.92
C LEU A 18 -6.04 2.98 -8.40
N GLU A 19 -5.55 4.11 -8.87
CA GLU A 19 -5.51 4.44 -10.30
C GLU A 19 -4.30 3.80 -11.01
N PHE A 20 -3.54 2.96 -10.29
CA PHE A 20 -2.31 2.33 -10.76
C PHE A 20 -1.34 3.33 -11.40
N ASN A 21 -0.82 4.23 -10.60
CA ASN A 21 0.21 5.19 -11.00
C ASN A 21 1.36 5.19 -10.00
N HIS A 22 2.46 5.84 -10.33
CA HIS A 22 3.58 6.01 -9.41
C HIS A 22 3.13 6.74 -8.14
N THR A 23 3.40 6.14 -6.99
CA THR A 23 2.88 6.58 -5.69
C THR A 23 4.04 6.89 -4.73
N GLU A 24 3.97 8.04 -4.05
CA GLU A 24 4.91 8.45 -3.00
C GLU A 24 4.22 8.45 -1.64
N MET A 25 4.82 7.75 -0.65
CA MET A 25 4.16 7.49 0.62
C MET A 25 3.96 8.73 1.50
N ASP A 26 4.77 9.76 1.37
CA ASP A 26 4.54 11.05 2.04
C ASP A 26 3.21 11.67 1.58
N ARG A 27 2.94 11.66 0.28
CA ARG A 27 1.68 12.15 -0.28
C ARG A 27 0.50 11.28 0.11
N VAL A 28 0.70 9.98 0.18
CA VAL A 28 -0.34 9.03 0.64
C VAL A 28 -0.74 9.34 2.08
N LEU A 29 0.21 9.52 2.99
CA LEU A 29 -0.11 9.89 4.38
C LEU A 29 -0.78 11.26 4.45
N THR A 30 -0.27 12.27 3.73
CA THR A 30 -0.90 13.59 3.67
C THR A 30 -2.37 13.50 3.21
N MET A 31 -2.68 12.65 2.23
CA MET A 31 -4.06 12.43 1.75
C MET A 31 -4.88 11.48 2.61
N LEU A 32 -4.25 10.71 3.52
CA LEU A 32 -4.93 9.89 4.51
C LEU A 32 -5.47 10.73 5.68
N PHE A 33 -4.79 11.80 6.07
CA PHE A 33 -5.16 12.63 7.22
C PHE A 33 -6.60 13.18 7.17
N PRO A 34 -7.08 13.81 6.09
CA PRO A 34 -8.48 14.22 6.04
C PRO A 34 -9.45 13.05 6.17
N ARG A 35 -9.11 11.85 5.64
CA ARG A 35 -9.95 10.67 5.81
C ARG A 35 -9.98 10.17 7.26
N LEU A 36 -8.87 10.28 7.98
CA LEU A 36 -8.84 10.01 9.42
C LEU A 36 -9.68 11.02 10.19
N LYS A 37 -9.59 12.32 9.85
CA LYS A 37 -10.32 13.41 10.50
C LYS A 37 -11.82 13.35 10.24
N PHE A 38 -12.22 13.06 9.01
CA PHE A 38 -13.61 13.14 8.55
C PHE A 38 -14.25 11.78 8.26
N ASP A 39 -13.86 10.73 8.97
CA ASP A 39 -14.45 9.39 8.88
C ASP A 39 -14.60 8.84 7.45
N GLY A 40 -13.52 8.93 6.68
CA GLY A 40 -13.42 8.43 5.30
C GLY A 40 -13.70 9.46 4.22
N TYR A 41 -14.24 10.62 4.56
CA TYR A 41 -14.43 11.69 3.59
C TYR A 41 -13.09 12.35 3.23
N ALA A 42 -12.99 12.83 2.00
CA ALA A 42 -11.90 13.69 1.59
C ALA A 42 -12.08 15.12 2.13
N SER A 43 -11.02 15.93 2.10
CA SER A 43 -11.14 17.37 2.29
C SER A 43 -11.25 18.11 0.97
N ARG A 44 -11.91 19.27 0.98
CA ARG A 44 -11.89 20.18 -0.15
C ARG A 44 -10.49 20.73 -0.39
N LYS A 45 -10.19 21.11 -1.63
CA LYS A 45 -8.92 21.74 -1.97
C LYS A 45 -8.83 23.12 -1.30
N PRO A 46 -7.77 23.42 -0.52
CA PRO A 46 -7.55 24.75 0.01
C PRO A 46 -7.25 25.76 -1.12
N PRO A 47 -7.82 26.97 -1.11
CA PRO A 47 -7.69 27.93 -2.22
C PRO A 47 -6.24 28.39 -2.49
N ARG A 48 -5.34 28.35 -1.51
CA ARG A 48 -3.97 28.88 -1.60
C ARG A 48 -2.87 27.81 -1.70
N ALA A 49 -3.20 26.52 -1.64
CA ALA A 49 -2.20 25.45 -1.58
C ALA A 49 -1.34 25.29 -2.86
N ASP A 50 -1.77 25.87 -3.98
CA ASP A 50 -1.07 25.69 -5.27
C ASP A 50 0.21 26.53 -5.40
N ASN A 51 0.41 27.58 -4.58
CA ASN A 51 1.50 28.54 -4.68
C ASN A 51 2.49 28.47 -3.50
N LEU A 52 2.44 27.41 -2.71
CA LEU A 52 3.31 27.26 -1.56
C LEU A 52 4.79 27.21 -1.97
N GLN A 53 5.60 28.12 -1.44
CA GLN A 53 7.04 28.20 -1.69
C GLN A 53 7.85 27.92 -0.42
N ALA A 54 9.00 27.28 -0.56
CA ALA A 54 9.88 27.00 0.58
C ALA A 54 10.33 28.28 1.30
N ASP A 55 10.52 29.37 0.56
CA ASP A 55 10.94 30.66 1.13
C ASP A 55 9.86 31.29 2.02
N GLU A 56 8.57 31.02 1.78
CA GLU A 56 7.49 31.46 2.66
C GLU A 56 7.55 30.76 4.03
N PHE A 57 7.86 29.44 4.05
CA PHE A 57 8.10 28.73 5.30
C PHE A 57 9.30 29.26 6.07
N VAL A 58 10.40 29.53 5.36
CA VAL A 58 11.61 30.08 5.99
C VAL A 58 11.33 31.44 6.62
N LYS A 59 10.64 32.32 5.86
CA LYS A 59 10.25 33.64 6.33
C LYS A 59 9.39 33.56 7.58
N GLU A 60 8.37 32.71 7.57
CA GLU A 60 7.48 32.53 8.72
C GLU A 60 8.20 32.00 9.96
N ILE A 61 9.10 31.03 9.79
CA ILE A 61 9.89 30.47 10.90
C ILE A 61 10.85 31.52 11.48
N ILE A 62 11.46 32.36 10.64
CA ILE A 62 12.42 33.38 11.09
C ILE A 62 11.70 34.62 11.68
N GLU A 63 10.64 35.10 11.04
CA GLU A 63 9.97 36.34 11.39
C GLU A 63 8.90 36.20 12.48
N SER A 64 8.41 34.99 12.72
CA SER A 64 7.38 34.75 13.73
C SER A 64 7.86 35.08 15.12
N SER A 65 7.17 36.00 15.82
CA SER A 65 7.50 36.42 17.18
C SER A 65 7.55 35.25 18.17
N ASP A 66 6.71 34.26 17.95
CA ASP A 66 6.59 33.08 18.81
C ASP A 66 7.71 32.07 18.63
N MET A 67 8.40 32.11 17.48
CA MET A 67 9.55 31.25 17.20
C MET A 67 10.90 31.87 17.64
N LYS A 68 10.93 33.19 17.86
CA LYS A 68 12.15 33.95 18.28
C LYS A 68 12.77 33.53 19.62
N GLY A 69 12.18 32.65 20.37
CA GLY A 69 12.76 32.09 21.59
C GLY A 69 13.17 30.64 21.50
N LEU A 70 12.58 29.90 20.55
CA LEU A 70 12.77 28.47 20.36
C LEU A 70 14.00 28.11 19.53
N PHE A 71 14.35 28.97 18.56
CA PHE A 71 15.46 28.75 17.65
C PHE A 71 16.45 29.95 17.76
N LYS A 72 17.27 29.94 18.79
CA LYS A 72 18.32 30.94 18.94
C LYS A 72 19.21 30.96 17.69
N ASP A 73 19.53 32.15 17.20
CA ASP A 73 20.43 32.41 16.06
C ASP A 73 19.94 31.97 14.67
N PHE A 74 18.65 31.56 14.50
CA PHE A 74 18.11 31.31 13.15
C PHE A 74 18.16 32.54 12.26
N ASP A 75 17.99 33.74 12.84
CA ASP A 75 18.04 35.02 12.14
C ASP A 75 19.41 35.26 11.50
N ASN A 76 20.47 34.71 12.08
CA ASN A 76 21.86 34.87 11.62
C ASN A 76 22.23 33.85 10.53
N HIS A 77 21.44 32.79 10.35
CA HIS A 77 21.76 31.67 9.45
C HIS A 77 20.61 31.25 8.55
N PRO A 78 19.99 32.16 7.76
CA PRO A 78 18.79 31.86 6.98
C PRO A 78 19.00 30.75 5.93
N HIS A 79 20.23 30.59 5.43
CA HIS A 79 20.58 29.54 4.49
C HIS A 79 20.57 28.12 5.12
N ILE A 80 20.89 28.01 6.41
CA ILE A 80 20.83 26.76 7.17
C ILE A 80 19.35 26.41 7.43
N VAL A 81 18.57 27.42 7.88
CA VAL A 81 17.13 27.28 8.08
C VAL A 81 16.45 26.84 6.79
N LYS A 82 16.77 27.45 5.65
CA LYS A 82 16.24 27.06 4.35
C LYS A 82 16.53 25.60 4.02
N LYS A 83 17.75 25.13 4.22
CA LYS A 83 18.11 23.73 4.01
C LYS A 83 17.35 22.80 4.93
N TRP A 84 17.23 23.13 6.21
CA TRP A 84 16.45 22.34 7.17
C TRP A 84 14.98 22.26 6.76
N VAL A 85 14.35 23.38 6.42
CA VAL A 85 12.97 23.43 5.93
C VAL A 85 12.78 22.54 4.70
N GLU A 86 13.65 22.67 3.70
CA GLU A 86 13.55 21.91 2.45
C GLU A 86 13.81 20.40 2.62
N THR A 87 14.64 20.00 3.62
CA THR A 87 15.01 18.60 3.81
C THR A 87 14.11 17.91 4.82
N GLU A 88 13.79 18.57 5.94
CA GLU A 88 13.12 17.94 7.08
C GLU A 88 11.63 18.27 7.18
N LEU A 89 11.20 19.41 6.63
CA LEU A 89 9.81 19.85 6.78
C LEU A 89 8.96 19.73 5.50
N LEU A 90 9.57 19.68 4.31
CA LEU A 90 8.84 19.72 3.05
C LEU A 90 9.07 18.48 2.16
N ASP A 91 7.98 17.99 1.54
CA ASP A 91 8.06 17.11 0.39
C ASP A 91 8.20 17.95 -0.89
N MET A 92 9.38 17.88 -1.50
CA MET A 92 9.73 18.65 -2.69
C MET A 92 9.70 17.79 -3.94
N VAL A 93 8.97 18.23 -4.98
CA VAL A 93 9.03 17.64 -6.32
C VAL A 93 10.10 18.31 -7.18
N ASN A 94 10.68 17.56 -8.10
CA ASN A 94 11.72 18.04 -9.03
C ASN A 94 12.89 18.73 -8.32
N ARG A 95 13.28 18.22 -7.17
CA ARG A 95 14.36 18.80 -6.35
C ARG A 95 15.63 19.06 -7.18
N GLY A 96 16.17 20.25 -7.09
CA GLY A 96 17.36 20.69 -7.85
C GLY A 96 17.11 21.01 -9.33
N LYS A 97 15.84 21.06 -9.79
CA LYS A 97 15.48 21.49 -11.16
C LYS A 97 14.78 22.86 -11.15
N ALA A 98 14.76 23.53 -12.30
CA ALA A 98 14.14 24.85 -12.44
C ALA A 98 12.63 24.85 -12.11
N ASN A 99 11.95 23.71 -12.24
CA ASN A 99 10.55 23.53 -11.90
C ASN A 99 10.34 22.84 -10.56
N GLN A 100 11.26 23.02 -9.61
CA GLN A 100 11.11 22.55 -8.25
C GLN A 100 9.88 23.19 -7.61
N ALA A 101 9.10 22.41 -6.88
CA ALA A 101 7.91 22.88 -6.18
C ALA A 101 7.69 22.10 -4.90
N VAL A 102 6.95 22.68 -3.95
CA VAL A 102 6.49 22.00 -2.74
C VAL A 102 5.25 21.19 -3.08
N ALA A 103 5.25 19.90 -2.79
CA ALA A 103 4.06 19.05 -2.90
C ALA A 103 3.17 19.19 -1.65
N SER A 104 3.79 19.11 -0.47
CA SER A 104 3.14 19.28 0.83
C SER A 104 4.22 19.44 1.90
N PRO A 105 3.87 19.87 3.12
CA PRO A 105 4.71 19.59 4.28
C PRO A 105 4.88 18.08 4.48
N ARG A 106 5.96 17.67 5.14
CA ARG A 106 6.11 16.25 5.53
C ARG A 106 4.98 15.84 6.48
N PRO A 107 4.49 14.60 6.37
CA PRO A 107 3.31 14.15 7.09
C PRO A 107 3.62 13.78 8.55
N LEU A 108 4.17 14.71 9.33
CA LEU A 108 4.47 14.53 10.74
C LEU A 108 3.26 14.82 11.64
N HIS A 109 2.33 15.65 11.18
CA HIS A 109 1.10 15.98 11.89
C HIS A 109 -0.09 15.98 10.95
N GLY A 110 -1.26 15.57 11.45
CA GLY A 110 -2.47 15.42 10.67
C GLY A 110 -2.92 16.67 9.93
N GLU A 111 -2.75 17.84 10.54
CA GLU A 111 -3.17 19.13 9.95
C GLU A 111 -2.35 19.56 8.72
N THR A 112 -1.21 18.91 8.44
CA THR A 112 -0.35 19.27 7.29
C THR A 112 -1.02 19.12 5.93
N TYR A 113 -2.10 18.33 5.81
CA TYR A 113 -2.84 18.22 4.55
C TYR A 113 -3.47 19.54 4.08
N LYS A 114 -3.69 20.48 4.98
CA LYS A 114 -4.25 21.80 4.65
C LYS A 114 -3.34 22.60 3.70
N PHE A 115 -2.04 22.31 3.71
CA PHE A 115 -1.01 22.95 2.88
C PHE A 115 -0.60 22.15 1.65
N ARG A 116 -1.32 21.09 1.30
CA ARG A 116 -0.99 20.30 0.12
C ARG A 116 -1.19 21.09 -1.17
N ASN A 117 -0.27 20.94 -2.08
CA ASN A 117 -0.43 21.40 -3.46
C ASN A 117 -1.23 20.36 -4.25
N ALA A 118 -2.44 20.69 -4.67
CA ALA A 118 -3.32 19.74 -5.35
C ALA A 118 -2.79 19.24 -6.70
N ARG A 119 -1.87 19.98 -7.33
CA ARG A 119 -1.23 19.54 -8.58
C ARG A 119 -0.16 18.48 -8.33
N HIS A 120 0.59 18.61 -7.24
CA HIS A 120 1.77 17.81 -6.96
C HIS A 120 1.58 16.78 -5.85
N CYS A 121 0.67 17.01 -4.89
CA CYS A 121 0.33 16.08 -3.83
C CYS A 121 -0.82 15.17 -4.27
N ARG A 122 -0.52 14.16 -5.10
CA ARG A 122 -1.50 13.17 -5.58
C ARG A 122 -1.13 11.79 -5.04
N ASP A 123 -2.13 11.10 -4.49
CA ASP A 123 -2.02 9.74 -3.95
C ASP A 123 -2.63 8.67 -4.84
N TYR A 124 -3.27 9.06 -5.93
CA TYR A 124 -3.91 8.18 -6.90
C TYR A 124 -4.88 7.15 -6.29
N GLY A 125 -5.62 7.57 -5.25
CA GLY A 125 -6.60 6.74 -4.54
C GLY A 125 -6.00 5.79 -3.51
N THR A 126 -4.69 5.87 -3.25
CA THR A 126 -3.99 4.97 -2.34
C THR A 126 -4.38 5.22 -0.88
N ALA A 127 -4.54 6.47 -0.45
CA ALA A 127 -4.97 6.82 0.90
C ALA A 127 -6.41 6.33 1.17
N GLU A 128 -7.28 6.44 0.17
CA GLU A 128 -8.65 5.91 0.24
C GLU A 128 -8.65 4.40 0.41
N HIS A 129 -7.79 3.70 -0.34
CA HIS A 129 -7.65 2.26 -0.23
C HIS A 129 -7.18 1.82 1.16
N ILE A 130 -6.16 2.50 1.72
CA ILE A 130 -5.69 2.24 3.10
C ILE A 130 -6.82 2.44 4.10
N TYR A 131 -7.55 3.57 4.00
CA TYR A 131 -8.63 3.87 4.93
C TYR A 131 -9.71 2.78 4.91
N TRP A 132 -10.18 2.35 3.74
CA TRP A 132 -11.20 1.32 3.64
C TRP A 132 -10.68 -0.08 3.97
N MET A 133 -9.41 -0.39 3.70
CA MET A 133 -8.80 -1.62 4.23
C MET A 133 -8.88 -1.65 5.77
N LEU A 134 -8.51 -0.57 6.45
CA LEU A 134 -8.58 -0.50 7.91
C LEU A 134 -10.03 -0.51 8.41
N TYR A 135 -10.93 0.24 7.80
CA TYR A 135 -12.34 0.30 8.19
C TYR A 135 -13.02 -1.08 8.19
N TYR A 136 -12.73 -1.89 7.17
CA TYR A 136 -13.31 -3.23 7.03
C TYR A 136 -12.51 -4.35 7.70
N ALA A 137 -11.35 -4.06 8.28
CA ALA A 137 -10.57 -5.07 9.01
C ALA A 137 -11.36 -5.59 10.23
N ARG A 138 -11.30 -6.92 10.42
CA ARG A 138 -12.18 -7.65 11.34
C ARG A 138 -11.72 -7.57 12.80
N LYS A 139 -12.56 -8.09 13.71
CA LYS A 139 -12.28 -8.25 15.14
C LYS A 139 -11.89 -6.93 15.84
N THR A 140 -12.59 -5.86 15.52
CA THR A 140 -12.36 -4.51 16.08
C THR A 140 -10.96 -3.91 15.83
N LYS A 141 -10.04 -4.67 15.22
CA LYS A 141 -8.66 -4.23 14.97
C LYS A 141 -8.61 -3.02 14.03
N GLY A 142 -9.48 -2.97 13.04
CA GLY A 142 -9.54 -1.85 12.11
C GLY A 142 -9.90 -0.54 12.80
N ASN A 143 -10.94 -0.53 13.60
CA ASN A 143 -11.35 0.64 14.38
C ASN A 143 -10.27 1.06 15.38
N ALA A 144 -9.62 0.09 16.04
CA ALA A 144 -8.52 0.35 16.96
C ALA A 144 -7.30 0.95 16.21
N ALA A 145 -6.96 0.45 15.02
CA ALA A 145 -5.88 0.98 14.20
C ALA A 145 -6.19 2.41 13.72
N LEU A 146 -7.42 2.69 13.25
CA LEU A 146 -7.85 4.04 12.88
C LEU A 146 -7.81 5.00 14.07
N ALA A 147 -8.28 4.57 15.25
CA ALA A 147 -8.23 5.38 16.47
C ALA A 147 -6.78 5.67 16.90
N SER A 148 -5.91 4.68 16.85
CA SER A 148 -4.48 4.82 17.18
C SER A 148 -3.78 5.78 16.21
N LEU A 149 -4.05 5.69 14.90
CA LEU A 149 -3.52 6.63 13.91
C LEU A 149 -4.04 8.05 14.11
N ARG A 150 -5.32 8.22 14.48
CA ARG A 150 -5.87 9.54 14.83
C ARG A 150 -5.16 10.12 16.04
N HIS A 151 -5.02 9.34 17.11
CA HIS A 151 -4.32 9.77 18.31
C HIS A 151 -2.89 10.20 17.99
N PHE A 152 -2.16 9.37 17.23
CA PHE A 152 -0.79 9.64 16.85
C PHE A 152 -0.64 10.89 15.97
N PHE A 153 -1.46 11.06 14.94
CA PHE A 153 -1.27 12.15 13.96
C PHE A 153 -1.92 13.48 14.35
N PHE A 154 -2.87 13.50 15.29
CA PHE A 154 -3.55 14.74 15.69
C PHE A 154 -3.33 15.08 17.18
N PRO A 155 -2.06 15.03 17.70
CA PRO A 155 -1.83 15.45 19.08
C PRO A 155 -2.15 16.93 19.24
N GLY A 156 -2.85 17.27 20.35
CA GLY A 156 -3.22 18.65 20.64
C GLY A 156 -4.35 19.22 19.78
N ILE A 157 -5.01 18.42 18.94
CA ILE A 157 -6.19 18.85 18.19
C ILE A 157 -7.42 18.10 18.68
N ASP A 158 -8.42 18.84 19.08
CA ASP A 158 -9.76 18.31 19.26
C ASP A 158 -10.43 18.20 17.88
N LEU A 159 -10.60 16.98 17.40
CA LEU A 159 -11.15 16.70 16.06
C LEU A 159 -12.62 17.11 15.87
N VAL A 160 -13.35 17.37 16.95
CA VAL A 160 -14.76 17.81 16.92
C VAL A 160 -14.84 19.33 16.83
N THR A 161 -14.07 20.03 17.65
CA THR A 161 -14.12 21.50 17.75
C THR A 161 -13.07 22.20 16.90
N ASP A 162 -12.13 21.44 16.31
CA ASP A 162 -10.95 21.93 15.57
C ASP A 162 -10.06 22.90 16.37
N LYS A 163 -10.13 22.81 17.70
CA LYS A 163 -9.34 23.64 18.60
C LYS A 163 -8.01 22.98 18.90
N TYR A 164 -6.96 23.80 18.88
CA TYR A 164 -5.61 23.38 19.25
C TYR A 164 -5.33 23.66 20.73
N ASP A 165 -4.80 22.65 21.43
CA ASP A 165 -4.29 22.77 22.78
C ASP A 165 -2.77 22.99 22.73
N PRO A 166 -2.28 24.21 23.02
CA PRO A 166 -0.86 24.53 22.97
C PRO A 166 -0.06 23.86 24.11
N GLY A 167 -0.72 23.27 25.10
CA GLY A 167 -0.08 22.56 26.22
C GLY A 167 0.48 21.19 25.84
N VAL A 168 0.12 20.65 24.67
CA VAL A 168 0.61 19.35 24.20
C VAL A 168 2.04 19.50 23.66
N SER A 169 2.97 18.75 24.26
CA SER A 169 4.36 18.72 23.82
C SER A 169 4.49 17.85 22.56
N VAL A 170 5.07 18.41 21.50
CA VAL A 170 5.43 17.73 20.27
C VAL A 170 6.90 18.03 19.93
N ASP A 171 7.48 17.23 19.00
CA ASP A 171 8.84 17.48 18.52
C ASP A 171 8.96 18.82 17.76
N VAL A 172 10.18 19.29 17.57
CA VAL A 172 10.50 20.60 16.98
C VAL A 172 9.96 20.74 15.56
N GLU A 173 10.10 19.69 14.74
CA GLU A 173 9.64 19.67 13.37
C GLU A 173 8.12 19.76 13.30
N THR A 174 7.43 18.99 14.13
CA THR A 174 5.97 19.03 14.23
C THR A 174 5.50 20.40 14.73
N GLN A 175 6.18 20.98 15.71
CA GLN A 175 5.85 22.31 16.23
C GLN A 175 6.01 23.40 15.17
N ALA A 176 7.08 23.36 14.38
CA ALA A 176 7.30 24.29 13.27
C ALA A 176 6.17 24.18 12.22
N LEU A 177 5.75 22.95 11.88
CA LEU A 177 4.65 22.73 10.95
C LEU A 177 3.30 23.21 11.49
N LEU A 178 3.01 23.04 12.77
CA LEU A 178 1.79 23.51 13.41
C LEU A 178 1.70 25.03 13.46
N ARG A 179 2.82 25.71 13.69
CA ARG A 179 2.88 27.19 13.65
C ARG A 179 2.51 27.73 12.28
N PHE A 180 3.01 27.12 11.23
CA PHE A 180 2.62 27.48 9.87
C PHE A 180 1.13 27.23 9.61
N ASN A 181 0.58 26.16 10.20
CA ASN A 181 -0.85 25.79 10.06
C ASN A 181 -1.81 26.82 10.65
N SER A 182 -1.42 27.59 11.66
CA SER A 182 -2.28 28.60 12.30
C SER A 182 -2.79 29.68 11.33
N GLN A 183 -2.16 29.83 10.16
CA GLN A 183 -2.52 30.80 9.13
C GLN A 183 -3.59 30.31 8.14
N VAL A 184 -3.94 29.01 8.14
CA VAL A 184 -4.94 28.46 7.23
C VAL A 184 -6.28 28.27 7.93
N THR A 185 -7.24 29.08 7.56
CA THR A 185 -8.56 29.18 8.22
C THR A 185 -9.62 28.22 7.71
N MET A 186 -9.43 27.55 6.57
CA MET A 186 -10.49 26.73 5.96
C MET A 186 -10.12 25.25 5.89
N ASP A 187 -10.72 24.48 6.78
CA ASP A 187 -10.76 23.04 6.71
C ASP A 187 -12.22 22.60 6.48
N MET A 188 -12.51 22.09 5.30
CA MET A 188 -13.87 21.68 4.94
C MET A 188 -13.85 20.24 4.40
N ARG A 189 -14.70 19.42 4.99
CA ARG A 189 -15.02 18.10 4.47
C ARG A 189 -15.61 18.20 3.05
N ASP A 190 -15.22 17.30 2.14
CA ASP A 190 -15.91 17.18 0.85
C ASP A 190 -17.37 16.78 1.09
N SER A 191 -18.29 17.36 0.33
CA SER A 191 -19.72 17.07 0.41
C SER A 191 -20.08 15.74 -0.27
N ARG A 192 -19.22 15.21 -1.13
CA ARG A 192 -19.44 13.94 -1.81
C ARG A 192 -19.27 12.78 -0.84
N GLU A 193 -20.30 11.95 -0.77
CA GLU A 193 -20.22 10.71 -0.01
C GLU A 193 -19.17 9.78 -0.63
N PRO A 194 -18.27 9.19 0.19
CA PRO A 194 -17.27 8.26 -0.31
C PRO A 194 -17.91 6.92 -0.72
N ASP A 195 -17.44 6.36 -1.82
CA ASP A 195 -17.81 5.01 -2.23
C ASP A 195 -17.17 3.98 -1.28
N ARG A 196 -17.99 3.33 -0.45
CA ARG A 196 -17.55 2.36 0.54
C ARG A 196 -17.51 0.96 -0.08
N GLN A 197 -16.33 0.49 -0.43
CA GLN A 197 -16.15 -0.87 -0.96
C GLN A 197 -15.27 -1.70 -0.02
N GLN A 198 -15.73 -2.89 0.30
CA GLN A 198 -14.95 -3.85 1.07
C GLN A 198 -13.75 -4.32 0.25
N PRO A 199 -12.52 -4.39 0.83
CA PRO A 199 -11.36 -4.91 0.11
C PRO A 199 -11.57 -6.37 -0.30
N LEU A 200 -11.18 -6.70 -1.51
CA LEU A 200 -11.34 -8.06 -2.07
C LEU A 200 -10.60 -9.11 -1.24
N CYS A 201 -9.47 -8.77 -0.62
CA CYS A 201 -8.75 -9.61 0.33
C CYS A 201 -8.79 -9.02 1.74
N ILE A 202 -9.81 -9.38 2.51
CA ILE A 202 -9.98 -8.92 3.90
C ILE A 202 -8.85 -9.40 4.82
N GLY A 203 -8.32 -10.60 4.61
CA GLY A 203 -7.20 -11.12 5.41
C GLY A 203 -5.94 -10.26 5.33
N GLN A 204 -5.66 -9.63 4.18
CA GLN A 204 -4.54 -8.70 4.08
C GLN A 204 -4.82 -7.38 4.83
N ALA A 205 -6.07 -6.94 4.87
CA ALA A 205 -6.51 -5.81 5.68
C ALA A 205 -6.35 -6.09 7.19
N ASP A 206 -6.72 -7.30 7.63
CA ASP A 206 -6.57 -7.74 9.02
C ASP A 206 -5.10 -7.75 9.48
N ILE A 207 -4.18 -8.28 8.63
CA ILE A 207 -2.74 -8.26 8.93
C ILE A 207 -2.23 -6.81 9.00
N MET A 208 -2.62 -5.96 8.06
CA MET A 208 -2.20 -4.56 8.04
C MET A 208 -2.66 -3.82 9.31
N ALA A 209 -3.90 -4.01 9.73
CA ALA A 209 -4.44 -3.39 10.95
C ALA A 209 -3.69 -3.87 12.21
N ASP A 210 -3.40 -5.17 12.31
CA ASP A 210 -2.64 -5.74 13.43
C ASP A 210 -1.20 -5.21 13.47
N ASP A 211 -0.53 -5.11 12.32
CA ASP A 211 0.84 -4.61 12.26
C ASP A 211 0.94 -3.11 12.56
N ILE A 212 -0.07 -2.32 12.16
CA ILE A 212 -0.16 -0.91 12.56
C ILE A 212 -0.31 -0.80 14.09
N LEU A 213 -1.18 -1.60 14.71
CA LEU A 213 -1.35 -1.59 16.17
C LEU A 213 -0.05 -1.97 16.88
N ARG A 214 0.67 -3.00 16.37
CA ARG A 214 1.99 -3.38 16.88
C ARG A 214 2.98 -2.22 16.76
N LEU A 215 3.05 -1.57 15.60
CA LEU A 215 3.96 -0.46 15.37
C LEU A 215 3.63 0.75 16.26
N MET A 216 2.35 1.07 16.44
CA MET A 216 1.92 2.20 17.28
C MET A 216 2.19 1.95 18.78
N ALA A 217 2.37 0.71 19.22
CA ALA A 217 2.80 0.43 20.60
C ALA A 217 4.17 1.04 20.95
N TYR A 218 4.97 1.36 19.94
CA TYR A 218 6.27 2.03 20.12
C TYR A 218 6.18 3.56 20.24
N GLU A 219 5.01 4.16 20.13
CA GLU A 219 4.83 5.63 20.16
C GLU A 219 5.57 6.31 21.33
N PRO A 220 5.54 5.79 22.58
CA PRO A 220 6.26 6.41 23.70
C PRO A 220 7.78 6.21 23.67
N TYR A 221 8.29 5.31 22.84
CA TYR A 221 9.69 4.84 22.87
C TYR A 221 10.51 5.25 21.65
N VAL A 222 9.86 5.65 20.56
CA VAL A 222 10.50 5.93 19.28
C VAL A 222 10.22 7.38 18.87
N PRO A 223 11.23 8.13 18.44
CA PRO A 223 11.03 9.48 17.91
C PRO A 223 9.96 9.50 16.81
N ARG A 224 9.11 10.53 16.84
CA ARG A 224 7.95 10.64 15.94
C ARG A 224 8.33 10.54 14.46
N SER A 225 9.36 11.26 14.02
CA SER A 225 9.83 11.22 12.64
C SER A 225 10.25 9.82 12.19
N VAL A 226 10.92 9.06 13.06
CA VAL A 226 11.32 7.66 12.81
C VAL A 226 10.08 6.75 12.72
N LEU A 227 9.11 6.92 13.64
CA LEU A 227 7.89 6.12 13.63
C LEU A 227 7.02 6.39 12.40
N VAL A 228 6.98 7.64 11.91
CA VAL A 228 6.33 8.00 10.65
C VAL A 228 7.02 7.30 9.46
N ASP A 229 8.35 7.25 9.43
CA ASP A 229 9.08 6.55 8.37
C ASP A 229 8.89 5.03 8.43
N TYR A 230 8.79 4.44 9.62
CA TYR A 230 8.41 3.03 9.79
C TYR A 230 7.00 2.77 9.31
N LEU A 231 6.05 3.63 9.64
CA LEU A 231 4.66 3.50 9.19
C LEU A 231 4.53 3.61 7.67
N LYS A 232 5.22 4.56 7.02
CA LYS A 232 5.27 4.66 5.54
C LYS A 232 5.79 3.38 4.91
N THR A 233 6.86 2.83 5.46
CA THR A 233 7.46 1.57 5.00
C THR A 233 6.48 0.40 5.15
N LEU A 234 5.85 0.28 6.30
CA LEU A 234 4.88 -0.76 6.61
C LEU A 234 3.64 -0.68 5.70
N LEU A 235 3.09 0.51 5.50
CA LEU A 235 1.94 0.72 4.62
C LEU A 235 2.26 0.38 3.16
N ALA A 236 3.42 0.84 2.64
CA ALA A 236 3.87 0.49 1.29
C ALA A 236 4.05 -1.02 1.12
N PHE A 237 4.62 -1.68 2.11
CA PHE A 237 4.79 -3.13 2.15
C PHE A 237 3.44 -3.87 2.09
N HIS A 238 2.47 -3.51 2.96
CA HIS A 238 1.15 -4.15 2.93
C HIS A 238 0.36 -3.90 1.66
N LEU A 239 0.42 -2.69 1.11
CA LEU A 239 -0.17 -2.38 -0.18
C LEU A 239 0.44 -3.20 -1.31
N SER A 240 1.76 -3.37 -1.30
CA SER A 240 2.44 -4.21 -2.29
C SER A 240 2.00 -5.66 -2.20
N LEU A 241 1.94 -6.25 -0.99
CA LEU A 241 1.46 -7.62 -0.78
C LEU A 241 0.01 -7.79 -1.22
N TYR A 242 -0.87 -6.82 -0.90
CA TYR A 242 -2.26 -6.83 -1.35
C TYR A 242 -2.36 -6.89 -2.87
N HIS A 243 -1.68 -5.99 -3.58
CA HIS A 243 -1.76 -5.92 -5.04
C HIS A 243 -1.05 -7.08 -5.74
N LEU A 244 0.10 -7.57 -5.23
CA LEU A 244 0.71 -8.81 -5.72
C LEU A 244 -0.22 -10.01 -5.59
N LYS A 245 -1.00 -10.08 -4.52
CA LYS A 245 -2.01 -11.12 -4.32
C LYS A 245 -3.16 -10.99 -5.33
N LEU A 246 -3.62 -9.77 -5.61
CA LEU A 246 -4.67 -9.52 -6.60
C LEU A 246 -4.29 -9.98 -8.01
N LEU A 247 -2.99 -9.89 -8.39
CA LEU A 247 -2.52 -10.34 -9.71
C LEU A 247 -2.86 -11.80 -9.99
N SER A 248 -2.88 -12.66 -8.96
CA SER A 248 -3.24 -14.08 -9.11
C SER A 248 -4.68 -14.36 -8.72
N MET A 249 -5.24 -13.62 -7.77
CA MET A 249 -6.57 -13.85 -7.22
C MET A 249 -7.66 -13.51 -8.24
N LEU A 250 -7.66 -12.30 -8.79
CA LEU A 250 -8.71 -11.82 -9.67
C LEU A 250 -8.86 -12.68 -10.96
N PRO A 251 -7.77 -13.03 -11.69
CA PRO A 251 -7.88 -13.92 -12.83
C PRO A 251 -8.43 -15.32 -12.49
N LYS A 252 -8.08 -15.86 -11.31
CA LYS A 252 -8.61 -17.15 -10.85
C LYS A 252 -10.11 -17.07 -10.59
N LEU A 253 -10.60 -16.01 -9.94
CA LEU A 253 -12.02 -15.78 -9.69
C LEU A 253 -12.82 -15.71 -10.99
N VAL A 254 -12.35 -14.94 -11.96
CA VAL A 254 -12.96 -14.83 -13.29
C VAL A 254 -12.99 -16.18 -13.99
N LYS A 255 -11.90 -16.97 -13.93
CA LYS A 255 -11.84 -18.30 -14.53
C LYS A 255 -12.79 -19.31 -13.87
N GLN A 256 -12.92 -19.25 -12.55
CA GLN A 256 -13.78 -20.15 -11.77
C GLN A 256 -15.28 -19.83 -11.95
N ARG A 257 -15.63 -18.62 -12.40
CA ARG A 257 -17.01 -18.15 -12.59
C ARG A 257 -17.88 -18.29 -11.33
N SER A 258 -17.26 -18.35 -10.17
CA SER A 258 -17.92 -18.55 -8.89
C SER A 258 -17.39 -17.55 -7.88
N GLY A 259 -18.29 -16.80 -7.27
CA GLY A 259 -17.96 -15.89 -6.18
C GLY A 259 -18.22 -16.48 -4.79
N HIS A 260 -18.95 -17.59 -4.72
CA HIS A 260 -19.37 -18.18 -3.44
C HIS A 260 -18.23 -18.91 -2.71
N ASP A 261 -17.15 -19.28 -3.41
CA ASP A 261 -15.97 -19.95 -2.84
C ASP A 261 -14.88 -18.95 -2.41
N LEU A 262 -15.19 -17.66 -2.34
CA LEU A 262 -14.29 -16.67 -1.75
C LEU A 262 -14.18 -16.93 -0.25
N CYS A 263 -13.10 -17.60 0.17
CA CYS A 263 -12.79 -17.86 1.58
C CYS A 263 -12.84 -16.58 2.45
N CYS A 264 -12.69 -15.40 1.84
CA CYS A 264 -12.77 -14.10 2.50
C CYS A 264 -14.18 -13.69 2.92
N VAL A 265 -15.24 -14.30 2.39
CA VAL A 265 -16.62 -13.90 2.69
C VAL A 265 -17.09 -14.43 4.05
N LYS A 266 -16.74 -15.67 4.41
CA LYS A 266 -17.18 -16.30 5.67
C LYS A 266 -16.02 -16.65 6.61
N ASP A 267 -15.05 -17.43 6.15
CA ASP A 267 -13.98 -17.98 6.97
C ASP A 267 -12.59 -17.75 6.34
N CYS A 268 -12.05 -16.55 6.49
CA CYS A 268 -10.70 -16.25 6.02
C CYS A 268 -9.67 -16.94 6.94
N PRO A 269 -8.82 -17.87 6.44
CA PRO A 269 -7.81 -18.54 7.26
C PRO A 269 -6.83 -17.55 7.91
N ILE A 270 -6.57 -16.44 7.26
CA ILE A 270 -5.71 -15.36 7.78
C ILE A 270 -6.33 -14.72 9.01
N SER A 271 -7.63 -14.45 8.99
CA SER A 271 -8.33 -13.80 10.10
C SER A 271 -8.53 -14.71 11.32
N SER A 272 -8.44 -16.04 11.16
CA SER A 272 -8.60 -16.99 12.25
C SER A 272 -7.33 -17.24 13.06
N GLY A 273 -6.13 -17.00 12.48
CA GLY A 273 -4.85 -17.19 13.17
C GLY A 273 -3.73 -16.40 12.51
N LEU A 274 -3.42 -15.20 13.07
CA LEU A 274 -2.45 -14.29 12.47
C LEU A 274 -1.00 -14.80 12.48
N ASP A 275 -0.65 -15.70 13.41
CA ASP A 275 0.70 -16.26 13.51
C ASP A 275 0.99 -17.29 12.41
N ASN A 276 -0.06 -17.93 11.86
CA ASN A 276 0.00 -18.83 10.69
C ASN A 276 -0.88 -18.31 9.55
N ALA A 277 -0.87 -17.02 9.37
CA ALA A 277 -1.85 -16.27 8.58
C ALA A 277 -2.00 -16.73 7.12
N LEU A 278 -0.95 -17.28 6.51
CA LEU A 278 -1.03 -17.75 5.12
C LEU A 278 -1.34 -19.23 4.97
N GLU A 279 -1.31 -20.01 6.05
CA GLU A 279 -1.64 -21.41 6.03
C GLU A 279 -3.14 -21.58 5.70
N GLY A 280 -3.44 -22.44 4.71
CA GLY A 280 -4.81 -22.64 4.24
C GLY A 280 -5.34 -21.56 3.26
N CYS A 281 -4.65 -20.44 3.05
CA CYS A 281 -5.11 -19.44 2.08
C CYS A 281 -4.83 -19.88 0.63
N PRO A 282 -5.86 -20.10 -0.22
CA PRO A 282 -5.66 -20.54 -1.61
C PRO A 282 -5.01 -19.49 -2.51
N TYR A 283 -4.98 -18.24 -2.05
CA TYR A 283 -4.37 -17.10 -2.75
C TYR A 283 -3.10 -16.60 -2.06
N ARG A 284 -2.48 -17.44 -1.23
CA ARG A 284 -1.21 -17.05 -0.59
C ARG A 284 -0.15 -16.72 -1.64
N ILE A 285 0.60 -15.65 -1.38
CA ILE A 285 1.78 -15.32 -2.16
C ILE A 285 3.01 -15.96 -1.53
N ALA A 286 4.00 -16.26 -2.36
CA ALA A 286 5.28 -16.81 -1.95
C ALA A 286 6.38 -16.07 -2.70
N LEU A 287 7.15 -15.25 -1.96
CA LEU A 287 8.21 -14.40 -2.47
C LEU A 287 9.56 -14.97 -2.03
N VAL A 288 10.35 -15.47 -2.97
CA VAL A 288 11.74 -15.86 -2.70
C VAL A 288 12.57 -14.60 -2.67
N VAL A 289 13.19 -14.32 -1.52
CA VAL A 289 13.83 -13.04 -1.21
C VAL A 289 15.33 -13.20 -1.11
N ASP A 290 16.06 -12.45 -1.93
CA ASP A 290 17.51 -12.32 -1.89
C ASP A 290 17.93 -11.31 -0.80
N MET A 291 18.92 -11.65 0.01
CA MET A 291 19.48 -10.75 1.02
C MET A 291 20.61 -9.86 0.49
N GLY A 292 20.87 -9.90 -0.82
CA GLY A 292 21.77 -8.99 -1.52
C GLY A 292 23.25 -9.37 -1.43
N ASP A 293 23.58 -10.64 -1.17
CA ASP A 293 24.97 -11.11 -1.22
C ASP A 293 25.44 -11.19 -2.68
N THR A 294 26.39 -10.33 -3.06
CA THR A 294 26.97 -10.30 -4.41
C THR A 294 27.70 -11.59 -4.79
N ASN A 295 28.13 -12.37 -3.80
CA ASN A 295 28.81 -13.65 -4.01
C ASN A 295 27.83 -14.81 -4.22
N ASN A 296 26.54 -14.56 -4.25
CA ASN A 296 25.49 -15.57 -4.40
C ASN A 296 24.59 -15.28 -5.63
N PRO A 297 25.13 -15.34 -6.86
CA PRO A 297 24.36 -15.03 -8.07
C PRO A 297 23.20 -16.00 -8.31
N HIS A 298 23.30 -17.24 -7.81
CA HIS A 298 22.23 -18.23 -7.94
C HIS A 298 21.00 -17.85 -7.10
N MET A 299 21.19 -17.27 -5.93
CA MET A 299 20.07 -16.74 -5.11
C MET A 299 19.38 -15.56 -5.81
N ALA A 300 20.17 -14.66 -6.39
CA ALA A 300 19.61 -13.55 -7.17
C ALA A 300 18.74 -14.06 -8.34
N GLU A 301 19.14 -15.15 -8.99
CA GLU A 301 18.36 -15.79 -10.05
C GLU A 301 17.06 -16.45 -9.52
N LEU A 302 17.10 -17.12 -8.37
CA LEU A 302 15.90 -17.67 -7.73
C LEU A 302 14.90 -16.57 -7.37
N ALA A 303 15.38 -15.47 -6.79
CA ALA A 303 14.55 -14.31 -6.49
C ALA A 303 13.99 -13.64 -7.75
N ARG A 304 14.78 -13.57 -8.83
CA ARG A 304 14.34 -13.10 -10.15
C ARG A 304 13.19 -13.95 -10.70
N LYS A 305 13.34 -15.26 -10.70
CA LYS A 305 12.29 -16.20 -11.16
C LYS A 305 10.99 -16.01 -10.38
N SER A 306 11.11 -15.80 -9.07
CA SER A 306 9.95 -15.51 -8.20
C SER A 306 9.25 -14.20 -8.61
N THR A 307 10.02 -13.14 -8.88
CA THR A 307 9.50 -11.84 -9.32
C THR A 307 8.84 -11.95 -10.70
N ASP A 308 9.54 -12.55 -11.66
CA ASP A 308 9.05 -12.72 -13.03
C ASP A 308 7.71 -13.47 -13.07
N ARG A 309 7.56 -14.51 -12.23
CA ARG A 309 6.31 -15.29 -12.15
C ARG A 309 5.13 -14.42 -11.77
N LEU A 310 5.29 -13.48 -10.84
CA LEU A 310 4.21 -12.59 -10.41
C LEU A 310 3.95 -11.49 -11.45
N TYR A 311 4.99 -10.84 -11.96
CA TYR A 311 4.82 -9.77 -12.94
C TYR A 311 4.26 -10.27 -14.29
N ARG A 312 4.49 -11.53 -14.65
CA ARG A 312 3.84 -12.16 -15.83
C ARG A 312 2.34 -12.32 -15.70
N GLN A 313 1.78 -12.20 -14.50
CA GLN A 313 0.32 -12.24 -14.29
C GLN A 313 -0.36 -10.89 -14.55
N ILE A 314 0.38 -9.80 -14.71
CA ILE A 314 -0.18 -8.46 -14.92
C ILE A 314 -1.14 -8.41 -16.12
N PRO A 315 -0.84 -8.97 -17.32
CA PRO A 315 -1.78 -8.98 -18.44
C PRO A 315 -3.11 -9.68 -18.11
N ALA A 316 -3.05 -10.84 -17.45
CA ALA A 316 -4.25 -11.58 -17.03
C ALA A 316 -5.05 -10.79 -15.97
N PHE A 317 -4.38 -10.09 -15.07
CA PHE A 317 -5.04 -9.19 -14.12
C PHE A 317 -5.72 -8.01 -14.83
N VAL A 318 -5.08 -7.41 -15.84
CA VAL A 318 -5.68 -6.33 -16.65
C VAL A 318 -6.97 -6.81 -17.30
N GLN A 319 -6.93 -7.96 -17.96
CA GLN A 319 -8.11 -8.57 -18.60
C GLN A 319 -9.21 -8.84 -17.59
N ALA A 320 -8.88 -9.50 -16.47
CA ALA A 320 -9.84 -9.80 -15.42
C ALA A 320 -10.47 -8.55 -14.80
N ASN A 321 -9.70 -7.48 -14.64
CA ASN A 321 -10.21 -6.20 -14.13
C ASN A 321 -11.17 -5.53 -15.12
N PHE A 322 -10.89 -5.55 -16.43
CA PHE A 322 -11.85 -5.12 -17.46
C PHE A 322 -13.11 -5.96 -17.41
N ILE A 323 -13.00 -7.30 -17.33
CA ILE A 323 -14.16 -8.20 -17.21
C ILE A 323 -15.04 -7.78 -16.04
N VAL A 324 -14.48 -7.65 -14.83
CA VAL A 324 -15.25 -7.25 -13.64
C VAL A 324 -15.89 -5.87 -13.81
N LYS A 325 -15.15 -4.88 -14.35
CA LYS A 325 -15.68 -3.54 -14.62
C LYS A 325 -16.86 -3.57 -15.59
N LYS A 326 -16.77 -4.34 -16.66
CA LYS A 326 -17.83 -4.42 -17.68
C LYS A 326 -19.03 -5.25 -17.22
N LEU A 327 -18.82 -6.26 -16.40
CA LEU A 327 -19.90 -6.98 -15.73
C LEU A 327 -20.64 -6.10 -14.72
N ASP A 328 -19.93 -5.20 -14.02
CA ASP A 328 -20.55 -4.24 -13.10
C ASP A 328 -21.49 -3.28 -13.85
N GLU A 329 -21.03 -2.72 -14.97
CA GLU A 329 -21.85 -1.89 -15.86
C GLU A 329 -23.09 -2.66 -16.40
N MET A 330 -22.92 -3.92 -16.78
CA MET A 330 -24.02 -4.80 -17.22
C MET A 330 -24.98 -5.10 -16.06
N ALA A 331 -24.47 -5.44 -14.87
CA ALA A 331 -25.29 -5.74 -13.70
C ALA A 331 -26.19 -4.55 -13.32
N GLU A 332 -25.61 -3.33 -13.31
CA GLU A 332 -26.37 -2.11 -13.09
C GLU A 332 -27.47 -1.90 -14.15
N TYR A 333 -27.16 -2.17 -15.42
CA TYR A 333 -28.14 -2.07 -16.50
C TYR A 333 -29.27 -3.09 -16.33
N LEU A 334 -28.93 -4.36 -16.09
CA LEU A 334 -29.91 -5.45 -15.91
C LEU A 334 -30.79 -5.19 -14.69
N CYS A 335 -30.23 -4.68 -13.60
CA CYS A 335 -30.97 -4.35 -12.39
C CYS A 335 -31.89 -3.13 -12.59
N LYS A 336 -31.31 -1.98 -12.99
CA LYS A 336 -32.02 -0.68 -12.99
C LYS A 336 -32.91 -0.45 -14.20
N LYS A 337 -32.59 -1.03 -15.37
CA LYS A 337 -33.28 -0.75 -16.64
C LYS A 337 -34.21 -1.87 -17.09
N THR A 338 -33.83 -3.12 -16.89
CA THR A 338 -34.61 -4.26 -17.37
C THR A 338 -35.33 -5.05 -16.26
N GLY A 339 -34.92 -4.87 -15.00
CA GLY A 339 -35.47 -5.64 -13.86
C GLY A 339 -35.13 -7.13 -13.90
N LYS A 340 -34.25 -7.57 -14.81
CA LYS A 340 -33.89 -9.01 -14.96
C LYS A 340 -32.96 -9.50 -13.87
N LEU A 341 -32.23 -8.60 -13.20
CA LEU A 341 -31.33 -8.93 -12.10
C LEU A 341 -31.84 -8.27 -10.82
N ALA A 342 -31.99 -9.08 -9.75
CA ALA A 342 -32.36 -8.55 -8.44
C ALA A 342 -31.25 -7.66 -7.87
N SER A 343 -31.64 -6.59 -7.19
CA SER A 343 -30.69 -5.75 -6.44
C SER A 343 -30.17 -6.54 -5.24
N PRO A 344 -28.86 -6.51 -4.96
CA PRO A 344 -28.33 -7.03 -3.70
C PRO A 344 -28.97 -6.35 -2.49
N SER A 345 -29.00 -7.02 -1.32
CA SER A 345 -29.59 -6.50 -0.08
C SER A 345 -28.98 -5.15 0.34
N ASP A 346 -27.72 -4.97 0.08
CA ASP A 346 -26.94 -3.75 0.42
C ASP A 346 -26.87 -2.76 -0.76
N GLY A 347 -27.56 -3.06 -1.88
CA GLY A 347 -27.57 -2.23 -3.09
C GLY A 347 -26.28 -2.23 -3.90
N VAL A 348 -25.27 -3.04 -3.50
CA VAL A 348 -23.94 -3.07 -4.12
C VAL A 348 -23.58 -4.51 -4.53
N PHE A 349 -23.31 -4.73 -5.82
CA PHE A 349 -22.81 -6.03 -6.30
C PHE A 349 -21.38 -6.26 -5.82
N THR A 350 -21.10 -7.41 -5.22
CA THR A 350 -19.74 -7.84 -4.89
C THR A 350 -19.03 -8.37 -6.15
N VAL A 351 -17.70 -8.51 -6.10
CA VAL A 351 -16.95 -9.16 -7.20
C VAL A 351 -17.44 -10.58 -7.43
N GLY A 352 -17.86 -11.28 -6.37
CA GLY A 352 -18.45 -12.61 -6.44
C GLY A 352 -19.74 -12.64 -7.27
N ASP A 353 -20.65 -11.70 -7.00
CA ASP A 353 -21.90 -11.57 -7.78
C ASP A 353 -21.60 -11.28 -9.24
N LEU A 354 -20.66 -10.39 -9.53
CA LEU A 354 -20.29 -10.02 -10.89
C LEU A 354 -19.70 -11.18 -11.67
N VAL A 355 -18.76 -11.93 -11.10
CA VAL A 355 -18.18 -13.07 -11.82
C VAL A 355 -19.18 -14.23 -12.00
N SER A 356 -20.23 -14.31 -11.18
CA SER A 356 -21.30 -15.27 -11.37
C SER A 356 -22.08 -15.03 -12.66
N LEU A 357 -22.12 -13.78 -13.16
CA LEU A 357 -22.72 -13.44 -14.46
C LEU A 357 -21.98 -14.03 -15.67
N LEU A 358 -20.81 -14.64 -15.46
CA LEU A 358 -20.09 -15.41 -16.48
C LEU A 358 -20.62 -16.84 -16.66
N LYS A 359 -21.52 -17.31 -15.78
CA LYS A 359 -22.14 -18.61 -15.91
C LYS A 359 -23.05 -18.71 -17.14
N PRO A 360 -23.26 -19.93 -17.67
CA PRO A 360 -24.10 -20.14 -18.87
C PRO A 360 -25.51 -19.58 -18.76
N GLU A 361 -26.09 -19.58 -17.56
CA GLU A 361 -27.47 -19.11 -17.31
C GLU A 361 -27.66 -17.60 -17.66
N HIS A 362 -26.58 -16.83 -17.64
CA HIS A 362 -26.59 -15.41 -17.98
C HIS A 362 -26.02 -15.10 -19.39
N ASP A 363 -25.72 -16.16 -20.19
CA ASP A 363 -25.04 -15.95 -21.47
C ASP A 363 -25.88 -15.15 -22.46
N ALA A 364 -27.16 -15.44 -22.58
CA ALA A 364 -28.06 -14.74 -23.51
C ALA A 364 -28.15 -13.23 -23.20
N ASP A 365 -28.30 -12.86 -21.93
CA ASP A 365 -28.35 -11.45 -21.52
C ASP A 365 -27.01 -10.76 -21.69
N ARG A 366 -25.90 -11.48 -21.41
CA ARG A 366 -24.53 -10.95 -21.59
C ARG A 366 -24.24 -10.70 -23.06
N GLN A 367 -24.50 -11.66 -23.95
CA GLN A 367 -24.29 -11.48 -25.40
C GLN A 367 -25.17 -10.35 -25.94
N ALA A 368 -26.45 -10.28 -25.57
CA ALA A 368 -27.36 -9.24 -26.01
C ALA A 368 -26.88 -7.82 -25.59
N TYR A 369 -26.43 -7.66 -24.33
CA TYR A 369 -25.90 -6.39 -23.82
C TYR A 369 -24.62 -5.98 -24.56
N PHE A 370 -23.67 -6.89 -24.73
CA PHE A 370 -22.39 -6.57 -25.34
C PHE A 370 -22.45 -6.48 -26.87
N LYS A 371 -23.40 -7.11 -27.54
CA LYS A 371 -23.63 -6.92 -28.98
C LYS A 371 -23.85 -5.45 -29.33
N PHE A 372 -24.70 -4.77 -28.57
CA PHE A 372 -24.94 -3.35 -28.76
C PHE A 372 -23.72 -2.49 -28.48
N ARG A 373 -22.99 -2.80 -27.40
CA ARG A 373 -21.77 -2.10 -27.01
C ARG A 373 -20.64 -2.31 -28.02
N LEU A 374 -20.49 -3.53 -28.52
CA LEU A 374 -19.50 -3.88 -29.53
C LEU A 374 -19.76 -3.13 -30.85
N ALA A 375 -21.03 -3.08 -31.31
CA ALA A 375 -21.40 -2.33 -32.48
C ALA A 375 -21.07 -0.83 -32.35
N SER A 376 -21.40 -0.22 -31.19
CA SER A 376 -21.05 1.18 -30.91
C SER A 376 -19.54 1.41 -30.90
N LEU A 377 -18.75 0.48 -30.32
CA LEU A 377 -17.30 0.56 -30.27
C LEU A 377 -16.68 0.48 -31.68
N ILE A 378 -17.20 -0.38 -32.54
CA ILE A 378 -16.78 -0.54 -33.93
C ILE A 378 -17.11 0.72 -34.71
N GLU A 379 -18.32 1.25 -34.59
CA GLU A 379 -18.76 2.48 -35.23
C GLU A 379 -17.91 3.70 -34.83
N GLU A 380 -17.65 3.87 -33.53
CA GLU A 380 -16.74 4.90 -33.05
C GLU A 380 -15.31 4.75 -33.61
N SER A 381 -14.91 3.52 -33.91
CA SER A 381 -13.59 3.20 -34.44
C SER A 381 -13.42 3.50 -35.91
N THR A 382 -14.48 3.36 -36.69
CA THR A 382 -14.44 3.45 -38.15
C THR A 382 -14.13 4.89 -38.63
N GLY A 383 -14.40 5.92 -37.81
CA GLY A 383 -14.05 7.31 -38.11
C GLY A 383 -14.57 7.80 -39.47
N LYS A 384 -13.94 8.87 -40.02
CA LYS A 384 -14.31 9.46 -41.33
C LYS A 384 -13.83 8.65 -42.55
N ASN A 385 -13.02 7.61 -42.36
CA ASN A 385 -12.40 6.82 -43.42
C ASN A 385 -12.97 5.39 -43.43
N GLU A 386 -14.16 5.15 -43.70
CA GLU A 386 -14.91 3.89 -43.96
C GLU A 386 -14.23 2.49 -43.66
N ASP A 387 -12.96 2.43 -43.30
CA ASP A 387 -12.22 1.21 -42.98
C ASP A 387 -12.14 0.95 -41.47
N VAL A 388 -12.63 -0.22 -41.07
CA VAL A 388 -12.49 -0.74 -39.67
C VAL A 388 -11.01 -0.92 -39.34
N ASP A 389 -10.61 -0.47 -38.15
CA ASP A 389 -9.24 -0.61 -37.64
C ASP A 389 -8.76 -2.08 -37.74
N PRO A 390 -7.53 -2.34 -38.22
CA PRO A 390 -6.99 -3.69 -38.38
C PRO A 390 -7.06 -4.57 -37.11
N GLU A 391 -6.81 -4.00 -35.94
CA GLU A 391 -6.88 -4.74 -34.67
C GLU A 391 -8.31 -5.20 -34.34
N ILE A 392 -9.32 -4.39 -34.63
CA ILE A 392 -10.72 -4.76 -34.47
C ILE A 392 -11.11 -5.85 -35.46
N ARG A 393 -10.67 -5.71 -36.73
CA ARG A 393 -10.91 -6.72 -37.77
C ARG A 393 -10.31 -8.07 -37.41
N GLU A 394 -9.10 -8.05 -36.85
CA GLU A 394 -8.46 -9.28 -36.35
C GLU A 394 -9.28 -9.95 -35.25
N VAL A 395 -9.65 -9.21 -34.21
CA VAL A 395 -10.46 -9.75 -33.10
C VAL A 395 -11.82 -10.27 -33.58
N THR A 396 -12.52 -9.54 -34.45
CA THR A 396 -13.82 -9.96 -34.98
C THR A 396 -13.72 -11.21 -35.85
N SER A 397 -12.57 -11.43 -36.52
CA SER A 397 -12.32 -12.64 -37.30
C SER A 397 -12.07 -13.91 -36.46
N MET A 398 -11.79 -13.77 -35.16
CA MET A 398 -11.53 -14.90 -34.26
C MET A 398 -12.80 -15.72 -33.93
N GLY A 399 -13.99 -15.25 -34.28
CA GLY A 399 -15.25 -15.95 -34.04
C GLY A 399 -15.62 -16.09 -32.57
N LEU A 400 -15.15 -15.19 -31.71
CA LEU A 400 -15.47 -15.12 -30.29
C LEU A 400 -16.92 -14.63 -30.09
N GLY A 401 -17.50 -14.93 -28.92
CA GLY A 401 -18.75 -14.32 -28.51
C GLY A 401 -18.63 -12.79 -28.35
N GLU A 402 -19.77 -12.09 -28.36
CA GLU A 402 -19.82 -10.61 -28.33
C GLU A 402 -19.10 -10.00 -27.11
N PHE A 403 -19.26 -10.62 -25.95
CA PHE A 403 -18.60 -10.20 -24.73
C PHE A 403 -17.07 -10.39 -24.80
N ASP A 404 -16.64 -11.56 -25.24
CA ASP A 404 -15.21 -11.88 -25.32
C ASP A 404 -14.51 -11.01 -26.37
N SER A 405 -15.16 -10.81 -27.53
CA SER A 405 -14.69 -9.87 -28.56
C SER A 405 -14.54 -8.44 -28.04
N PHE A 406 -15.52 -7.97 -27.24
CA PHE A 406 -15.48 -6.65 -26.63
C PHE A 406 -14.27 -6.52 -25.67
N ILE A 407 -14.02 -7.51 -24.82
CA ILE A 407 -12.89 -7.51 -23.88
C ILE A 407 -11.55 -7.58 -24.63
N GLU A 408 -11.42 -8.42 -25.68
CA GLU A 408 -10.19 -8.52 -26.46
C GLU A 408 -9.86 -7.21 -27.19
N ILE A 409 -10.85 -6.50 -27.70
CA ILE A 409 -10.63 -5.15 -28.28
C ILE A 409 -10.12 -4.18 -27.21
N LEU A 410 -10.70 -4.19 -25.99
CA LEU A 410 -10.18 -3.37 -24.89
C LEU A 410 -8.72 -3.72 -24.55
N MET A 411 -8.39 -5.00 -24.56
CA MET A 411 -7.01 -5.47 -24.31
C MET A 411 -6.05 -5.05 -25.41
N ALA A 412 -6.43 -5.13 -26.68
CA ALA A 412 -5.60 -4.71 -27.81
C ALA A 412 -5.24 -3.20 -27.69
N TYR A 413 -6.22 -2.35 -27.42
CA TYR A 413 -5.98 -0.89 -27.37
C TYR A 413 -5.41 -0.38 -26.04
N ARG A 414 -5.75 -1.00 -24.91
CA ARG A 414 -5.45 -0.47 -23.58
C ARG A 414 -4.57 -1.37 -22.73
N GLY A 415 -4.44 -2.63 -23.09
CA GLY A 415 -3.71 -3.63 -22.29
C GLY A 415 -2.25 -3.24 -22.07
N LYS A 416 -1.53 -2.78 -23.10
CA LYS A 416 -0.14 -2.34 -23.01
C LYS A 416 0.03 -1.14 -22.06
N TYR A 417 -0.88 -0.16 -22.16
CA TYR A 417 -0.90 1.02 -21.30
C TYR A 417 -1.07 0.62 -19.84
N HIS A 418 -2.11 -0.13 -19.50
CA HIS A 418 -2.38 -0.53 -18.12
C HIS A 418 -1.30 -1.44 -17.55
N ARG A 419 -0.72 -2.35 -18.37
CA ARG A 419 0.42 -3.16 -17.98
C ARG A 419 1.60 -2.31 -17.52
N GLN A 420 1.93 -1.27 -18.25
CA GLN A 420 3.03 -0.37 -17.88
C GLN A 420 2.74 0.32 -16.55
N TYR A 421 1.58 0.96 -16.41
CA TYR A 421 1.24 1.73 -15.20
C TYR A 421 1.09 0.84 -13.95
N ILE A 422 0.53 -0.37 -14.08
CA ILE A 422 0.48 -1.34 -12.97
C ILE A 422 1.92 -1.74 -12.57
N THR A 423 2.79 -1.96 -13.54
CA THR A 423 4.21 -2.27 -13.27
C THR A 423 4.89 -1.13 -12.50
N GLU A 424 4.70 0.11 -12.93
CA GLU A 424 5.27 1.30 -12.27
C GLU A 424 4.68 1.52 -10.88
N CYS A 425 3.39 1.29 -10.70
CA CYS A 425 2.71 1.35 -9.42
C CYS A 425 3.28 0.31 -8.44
N LEU A 426 3.40 -0.95 -8.86
CA LEU A 426 3.99 -2.02 -8.05
C LEU A 426 5.46 -1.73 -7.71
N ASP A 427 6.25 -1.23 -8.66
CA ASP A 427 7.63 -0.81 -8.43
C ASP A 427 7.70 0.30 -7.36
N SER A 428 6.75 1.24 -7.35
CA SER A 428 6.70 2.32 -6.36
C SER A 428 6.26 1.83 -4.98
N LEU A 429 5.26 0.95 -4.90
CA LEU A 429 4.79 0.36 -3.64
C LEU A 429 5.84 -0.59 -3.03
N LEU A 430 6.57 -1.34 -3.85
CA LEU A 430 7.69 -2.17 -3.42
C LEU A 430 8.94 -1.36 -3.08
N LEU A 431 8.87 -0.03 -3.17
CA LEU A 431 9.96 0.91 -2.90
C LEU A 431 11.27 0.51 -3.63
N LYS A 432 11.14 0.29 -4.93
CA LYS A 432 12.23 -0.20 -5.79
C LYS A 432 13.53 0.56 -5.61
N ASN A 433 14.63 -0.15 -5.37
CA ASN A 433 15.99 0.37 -5.16
C ASN A 433 16.14 1.31 -3.94
N LYS A 434 15.23 1.24 -2.97
CA LYS A 434 15.32 1.98 -1.70
C LYS A 434 15.69 1.01 -0.56
N GLU A 435 16.35 1.50 0.49
CA GLU A 435 16.71 0.69 1.68
C GLU A 435 15.52 0.14 2.45
N ASN A 436 14.38 0.81 2.35
CA ASN A 436 13.12 0.36 2.93
C ASN A 436 12.25 -0.44 1.94
N GLY A 437 12.82 -0.87 0.81
CA GLY A 437 12.12 -1.59 -0.24
C GLY A 437 12.30 -3.10 -0.21
N LEU A 438 11.45 -3.77 -0.99
CA LEU A 438 11.48 -5.22 -1.24
C LEU A 438 11.87 -5.56 -2.69
N LEU A 439 12.13 -4.59 -3.54
CA LEU A 439 12.42 -4.79 -4.96
C LEU A 439 13.72 -4.10 -5.37
N VAL A 440 14.56 -4.83 -6.09
CA VAL A 440 15.78 -4.28 -6.69
C VAL A 440 15.77 -4.52 -8.19
N GLN A 441 16.16 -3.50 -8.94
CA GLN A 441 16.42 -3.57 -10.38
C GLN A 441 17.68 -2.76 -10.68
N PRO A 442 18.76 -3.39 -11.18
CA PRO A 442 19.95 -2.68 -11.62
C PRO A 442 19.64 -1.62 -12.69
N ARG A 443 20.44 -0.55 -12.73
CA ARG A 443 20.18 0.59 -13.65
C ARG A 443 20.46 0.28 -15.12
N ALA A 444 21.23 -0.76 -15.43
CA ALA A 444 21.53 -1.14 -16.82
C ALA A 444 20.22 -1.48 -17.55
N LYS A 445 20.11 -1.01 -18.80
CA LYS A 445 18.90 -1.22 -19.63
C LYS A 445 18.63 -2.72 -19.79
N GLY A 446 17.38 -3.12 -19.53
CA GLY A 446 16.97 -4.52 -19.64
C GLY A 446 17.30 -5.38 -18.42
N SER A 447 17.91 -4.83 -17.37
CA SER A 447 18.16 -5.57 -16.13
C SER A 447 16.86 -6.10 -15.52
N PRO A 448 16.84 -7.38 -15.09
CA PRO A 448 15.65 -7.98 -14.49
C PRO A 448 15.40 -7.45 -13.07
N ARG A 449 14.14 -7.45 -12.68
CA ARG A 449 13.71 -7.22 -11.30
C ARG A 449 13.94 -8.47 -10.46
N ARG A 450 14.27 -8.30 -9.18
CA ARG A 450 14.26 -9.38 -8.20
C ARG A 450 13.78 -8.89 -6.83
N PHE A 451 13.11 -9.75 -6.09
CA PHE A 451 12.81 -9.45 -4.69
C PHE A 451 14.09 -9.48 -3.86
N ALA A 452 14.40 -8.36 -3.23
CA ALA A 452 15.53 -8.22 -2.33
C ALA A 452 15.11 -7.32 -1.16
N MET A 453 15.41 -7.78 0.07
CA MET A 453 14.99 -7.07 1.27
C MET A 453 16.00 -6.01 1.67
N GLY A 454 15.57 -4.76 1.74
CA GLY A 454 16.37 -3.66 2.24
C GLY A 454 16.50 -3.67 3.77
N SER A 455 17.54 -3.04 4.29
CA SER A 455 17.87 -3.02 5.74
C SER A 455 16.78 -2.37 6.58
N LYS A 456 16.23 -1.25 6.12
CA LYS A 456 15.16 -0.52 6.82
C LYS A 456 13.82 -1.28 6.78
N LEU A 457 13.51 -2.00 5.69
CA LEU A 457 12.33 -2.86 5.68
C LEU A 457 12.48 -3.99 6.70
N LEU A 458 13.64 -4.66 6.73
CA LEU A 458 13.92 -5.69 7.71
C LEU A 458 13.79 -5.16 9.14
N GLU A 459 14.31 -3.98 9.42
CA GLU A 459 14.19 -3.31 10.72
C GLU A 459 12.74 -3.11 11.14
N VAL A 460 11.87 -2.61 10.25
CA VAL A 460 10.43 -2.42 10.53
C VAL A 460 9.74 -3.75 10.82
N LEU A 461 10.02 -4.78 10.02
CA LEU A 461 9.43 -6.10 10.21
C LEU A 461 9.91 -6.77 11.50
N LEU A 462 11.15 -6.49 11.92
CA LEU A 462 11.67 -6.94 13.21
C LEU A 462 10.94 -6.29 14.39
N GLN A 463 10.68 -4.98 14.34
CA GLN A 463 9.92 -4.29 15.38
C GLN A 463 8.52 -4.90 15.55
N VAL A 464 7.89 -5.32 14.45
CA VAL A 464 6.60 -6.00 14.50
C VAL A 464 6.73 -7.43 15.05
N ALA A 465 7.78 -8.17 14.65
CA ALA A 465 7.96 -9.58 14.99
C ALA A 465 8.31 -9.82 16.47
N VAL A 466 9.09 -8.93 17.11
CA VAL A 466 9.49 -9.06 18.51
C VAL A 466 8.37 -8.73 19.50
N LEU A 467 7.22 -8.25 19.04
CA LEU A 467 6.07 -7.94 19.89
C LEU A 467 5.18 -9.17 20.11
N ALA A 468 4.94 -9.49 21.38
CA ALA A 468 3.93 -10.44 21.81
C ALA A 468 2.74 -9.70 22.44
N GLN A 469 1.55 -10.26 22.32
CA GLN A 469 0.37 -9.74 23.01
C GLN A 469 0.17 -10.51 24.34
N GLU A 470 0.28 -9.80 25.45
CA GLU A 470 0.09 -10.34 26.80
C GLU A 470 -0.90 -9.47 27.56
N GLY A 471 -1.94 -10.07 28.12
CA GLY A 471 -2.95 -9.35 28.90
C GLY A 471 -3.62 -8.18 28.16
N GLY A 472 -3.75 -8.27 26.82
CA GLY A 472 -4.34 -7.21 25.98
C GLY A 472 -3.37 -6.07 25.62
N ARG A 473 -2.11 -6.12 26.05
CA ARG A 473 -1.05 -5.14 25.73
C ARG A 473 0.06 -5.79 24.90
N PHE A 474 0.80 -4.98 24.18
CA PHE A 474 2.01 -5.42 23.50
C PHE A 474 3.21 -5.29 24.43
N VAL A 475 4.02 -6.34 24.49
CA VAL A 475 5.32 -6.38 25.18
C VAL A 475 6.38 -6.92 24.22
N THR A 476 7.61 -6.47 24.38
CA THR A 476 8.71 -6.95 23.52
C THR A 476 9.33 -8.22 24.13
N ARG A 477 9.72 -9.13 23.26
CA ARG A 477 10.44 -10.36 23.63
C ARG A 477 11.60 -10.62 22.69
N GLU A 478 12.61 -11.31 23.20
CA GLU A 478 13.61 -11.91 22.33
C GLU A 478 13.01 -13.09 21.56
N ILE A 479 13.36 -13.20 20.29
CA ILE A 479 12.92 -14.32 19.44
C ILE A 479 14.14 -15.01 18.82
N ARG A 480 14.01 -16.32 18.53
CA ARG A 480 15.04 -17.06 17.79
C ARG A 480 15.02 -16.70 16.32
N ILE A 481 16.15 -16.89 15.63
CA ILE A 481 16.22 -16.65 14.18
C ILE A 481 15.22 -17.52 13.42
N GLU A 482 15.04 -18.77 13.80
CA GLU A 482 14.08 -19.70 13.21
C GLU A 482 12.62 -19.23 13.41
N GLU A 483 12.32 -18.67 14.59
CA GLU A 483 11.00 -18.06 14.86
C GLU A 483 10.75 -16.84 13.98
N LEU A 484 11.77 -15.98 13.81
CA LEU A 484 11.69 -14.84 12.91
C LEU A 484 11.45 -15.27 11.46
N GLN A 485 12.21 -16.25 10.95
CA GLN A 485 12.02 -16.78 9.59
C GLN A 485 10.62 -17.37 9.40
N THR A 486 10.14 -18.10 10.41
CA THR A 486 8.80 -18.67 10.40
C THR A 486 7.74 -17.58 10.42
N PHE A 487 7.91 -16.53 11.22
CA PHE A 487 7.04 -15.37 11.24
C PHE A 487 6.98 -14.67 9.88
N LEU A 488 8.14 -14.36 9.28
CA LEU A 488 8.21 -13.70 7.97
C LEU A 488 7.54 -14.53 6.86
N ARG A 489 7.75 -15.85 6.89
CA ARG A 489 7.18 -16.79 5.91
C ARG A 489 5.67 -16.96 6.10
N ASN A 490 5.24 -17.24 7.32
CA ASN A 490 3.84 -17.59 7.58
C ASN A 490 2.92 -16.36 7.57
N ARG A 491 3.45 -15.19 7.95
CA ARG A 491 2.67 -13.95 7.99
C ARG A 491 2.65 -13.20 6.66
N TYR A 492 3.79 -13.16 5.96
CA TYR A 492 3.94 -12.33 4.75
C TYR A 492 4.27 -13.10 3.48
N GLY A 493 4.59 -14.39 3.58
CA GLY A 493 5.02 -15.20 2.44
C GLY A 493 6.44 -14.92 1.98
N LEU A 494 7.33 -14.43 2.86
CA LEU A 494 8.72 -14.16 2.55
C LEU A 494 9.59 -15.40 2.82
N TYR A 495 10.19 -15.95 1.77
CA TYR A 495 11.02 -17.14 1.80
C TYR A 495 12.49 -16.75 1.66
N ILE A 496 13.28 -16.94 2.71
CA ILE A 496 14.70 -16.56 2.80
C ILE A 496 15.60 -17.79 2.83
N ASP A 497 15.21 -18.81 3.61
CA ASP A 497 15.98 -20.01 3.95
C ASP A 497 15.59 -21.25 3.15
N ARG A 498 14.48 -21.21 2.46
CA ARG A 498 13.90 -22.34 1.70
C ARG A 498 13.05 -21.87 0.52
N LEU A 499 12.74 -22.79 -0.37
CA LEU A 499 11.79 -22.56 -1.45
C LEU A 499 10.36 -22.88 -1.00
N PRO A 500 9.35 -22.21 -1.57
CA PRO A 500 7.94 -22.60 -1.41
C PRO A 500 7.70 -24.03 -1.93
N ASP A 501 6.72 -24.74 -1.35
CA ASP A 501 6.38 -26.11 -1.75
C ASP A 501 6.06 -26.25 -3.24
N SER A 502 5.44 -25.25 -3.83
CA SER A 502 5.18 -25.16 -5.27
C SER A 502 6.43 -25.10 -6.15
N HIS A 503 7.62 -24.95 -5.55
CA HIS A 503 8.94 -24.90 -6.25
C HIS A 503 9.87 -26.04 -5.86
N GLN A 504 9.44 -26.94 -4.98
CA GLN A 504 10.30 -28.02 -4.46
C GLN A 504 10.58 -29.13 -5.49
N ALA A 505 9.75 -29.27 -6.54
CA ALA A 505 10.03 -30.16 -7.65
C ALA A 505 11.20 -29.62 -8.48
N GLY A 506 12.44 -29.84 -8.02
CA GLY A 506 13.66 -29.35 -8.65
C GLY A 506 14.68 -28.73 -7.69
N ASN A 507 14.50 -28.90 -6.37
CA ASN A 507 15.41 -28.39 -5.36
C ASN A 507 16.81 -29.03 -5.51
N SER A 508 17.63 -28.42 -6.36
CA SER A 508 18.98 -28.89 -6.69
C SER A 508 19.96 -28.65 -5.53
N ILE A 509 21.11 -29.30 -5.58
CA ILE A 509 22.20 -29.03 -4.62
C ILE A 509 22.61 -27.55 -4.67
N LEU A 510 22.60 -26.94 -5.87
CA LEU A 510 22.91 -25.52 -6.05
C LEU A 510 21.88 -24.63 -5.36
N ASP A 511 20.58 -24.96 -5.44
CA ASP A 511 19.53 -24.20 -4.76
C ASP A 511 19.71 -24.25 -3.25
N ARG A 512 19.97 -25.44 -2.69
CA ARG A 512 20.22 -25.61 -1.24
C ARG A 512 21.43 -24.83 -0.78
N ARG A 513 22.52 -24.83 -1.56
CA ARG A 513 23.72 -24.04 -1.27
C ARG A 513 23.40 -22.54 -1.31
N ALA A 514 22.68 -22.08 -2.32
CA ALA A 514 22.30 -20.68 -2.47
C ALA A 514 21.44 -20.21 -1.30
N LEU A 515 20.45 -21.00 -0.88
CA LEU A 515 19.59 -20.69 0.26
C LEU A 515 20.36 -20.65 1.58
N ARG A 516 21.33 -21.55 1.79
CA ARG A 516 22.20 -21.51 2.96
C ARG A 516 23.04 -20.24 3.01
N LEU A 517 23.69 -19.87 1.91
CA LEU A 517 24.44 -18.62 1.81
C LEU A 517 23.54 -17.38 2.01
N ASN A 518 22.30 -17.44 1.54
CA ASN A 518 21.31 -16.38 1.75
C ASN A 518 20.93 -16.23 3.23
N LEU A 519 20.81 -17.35 3.94
CA LEU A 519 20.58 -17.34 5.39
C LEU A 519 21.77 -16.73 6.15
N ASP A 520 23.01 -17.03 5.72
CA ASP A 520 24.20 -16.40 6.32
C ASP A 520 24.24 -14.90 6.04
N ALA A 521 23.83 -14.48 4.83
CA ALA A 521 23.66 -13.06 4.49
C ALA A 521 22.56 -12.38 5.35
N PHE A 522 21.44 -13.07 5.61
CA PHE A 522 20.39 -12.60 6.52
C PHE A 522 20.92 -12.37 7.94
N LYS A 523 21.68 -13.33 8.50
CA LYS A 523 22.31 -13.19 9.80
C LYS A 523 23.30 -12.02 9.85
N ARG A 524 24.13 -11.84 8.81
CA ARG A 524 25.02 -10.66 8.70
C ARG A 524 24.23 -9.36 8.72
N ARG A 525 23.12 -9.27 7.96
CA ARG A 525 22.27 -8.09 7.91
C ARG A 525 21.64 -7.79 9.28
N LEU A 526 21.21 -8.81 10.04
CA LEU A 526 20.72 -8.64 11.40
C LEU A 526 21.76 -8.06 12.35
N ARG A 527 23.05 -8.43 12.19
CA ARG A 527 24.16 -7.84 12.96
C ARG A 527 24.40 -6.37 12.57
N GLU A 528 24.46 -6.09 11.26
CA GLU A 528 24.68 -4.74 10.73
C GLU A 528 23.64 -3.74 11.23
N ILE A 529 22.38 -4.15 11.34
CA ILE A 529 21.30 -3.29 11.86
C ILE A 529 21.16 -3.34 13.39
N GLY A 530 22.02 -4.09 14.09
CA GLY A 530 22.13 -4.07 15.56
C GLY A 530 21.07 -4.86 16.33
N PHE A 531 20.36 -5.79 15.69
CA PHE A 531 19.37 -6.65 16.34
C PHE A 531 19.89 -8.03 16.76
N TYR A 532 21.09 -8.38 16.35
CA TYR A 532 21.66 -9.70 16.58
C TYR A 532 23.07 -9.59 17.15
N LYS A 533 23.28 -10.21 18.32
CA LYS A 533 24.59 -10.33 18.95
C LYS A 533 25.04 -11.79 18.83
N ASP A 534 26.18 -11.99 18.21
CA ASP A 534 26.85 -13.28 18.18
C ASP A 534 27.64 -13.43 19.50
N LEU A 535 27.24 -14.32 20.36
CA LEU A 535 28.07 -14.72 21.48
C LEU A 535 28.87 -15.95 21.04
N SER A 536 30.17 -15.92 21.25
CA SER A 536 31.13 -16.91 20.76
C SER A 536 30.98 -18.31 21.35
N ASP A 537 30.09 -18.50 22.35
CA ASP A 537 29.85 -19.79 22.97
C ASP A 537 28.81 -20.62 22.20
N ALA A 538 29.22 -21.79 21.78
CA ALA A 538 28.46 -22.74 20.94
C ALA A 538 27.12 -23.21 21.54
N TYR A 539 26.81 -22.87 22.78
CA TYR A 539 25.62 -23.28 23.52
C TYR A 539 24.55 -22.17 23.62
N VAL A 540 24.82 -20.93 23.17
CA VAL A 540 23.84 -19.83 23.27
C VAL A 540 22.98 -19.80 22.03
N THR A 541 21.68 -19.96 22.21
CA THR A 541 20.67 -19.88 21.16
C THR A 541 20.74 -18.53 20.46
N GLN A 542 20.88 -18.54 19.13
CA GLN A 542 20.93 -17.33 18.30
C GLN A 542 19.62 -16.54 18.40
N LYS A 543 19.62 -15.45 19.15
CA LYS A 543 18.45 -14.64 19.43
C LYS A 543 18.54 -13.27 18.80
N VAL A 544 17.40 -12.76 18.41
CA VAL A 544 17.17 -11.39 17.98
C VAL A 544 16.60 -10.63 19.18
N SER A 545 17.29 -9.56 19.58
CA SER A 545 16.88 -8.73 20.72
C SER A 545 16.15 -7.47 20.22
N PRO A 546 15.07 -7.04 20.87
CA PRO A 546 14.37 -5.81 20.50
C PRO A 546 15.28 -4.58 20.74
N ARG A 547 15.21 -3.60 19.82
CA ARG A 547 15.93 -2.32 19.96
C ARG A 547 15.26 -1.40 20.99
N TYR A 548 13.94 -1.39 21.03
CA TYR A 548 13.13 -0.65 21.98
C TYR A 548 12.40 -1.66 22.86
N VAL A 549 12.51 -1.50 24.17
CA VAL A 549 11.96 -2.45 25.14
C VAL A 549 10.67 -1.90 25.70
N ILE A 550 9.57 -2.64 25.50
CA ILE A 550 8.26 -2.40 26.12
C ILE A 550 8.12 -3.45 27.21
N GLU A 551 8.27 -3.04 28.47
CA GLU A 551 8.25 -3.93 29.62
C GLU A 551 6.81 -4.28 30.04
N ARG A 552 6.68 -5.41 30.75
CA ARG A 552 5.48 -5.80 31.46
C ARG A 552 5.33 -4.87 32.67
N ASN A 553 4.28 -4.07 32.72
CA ASN A 553 3.91 -3.40 33.97
C ASN A 553 3.33 -4.47 34.93
N ASP A 554 4.20 -5.19 35.62
CA ASP A 554 3.82 -5.91 36.82
C ASP A 554 3.46 -4.84 37.86
N GLY A 555 2.16 -4.71 38.18
CA GLY A 555 1.59 -3.66 39.03
C GLY A 555 2.12 -3.61 40.47
N THR A 556 3.43 -3.50 40.63
CA THR A 556 4.09 -3.14 41.87
C THR A 556 4.70 -1.76 41.68
N ASP A 557 3.97 -0.73 42.11
CA ASP A 557 4.54 0.56 42.49
C ASP A 557 5.72 0.32 43.47
N LYS A 558 6.92 0.28 42.94
CA LYS A 558 8.11 0.53 43.75
C LYS A 558 8.46 2.01 43.56
N ASN A 559 8.01 2.80 44.52
CA ASN A 559 8.55 4.12 44.82
C ASN A 559 10.08 4.04 44.81
N GLY A 560 10.69 4.55 43.74
CA GLY A 560 12.12 4.64 43.58
C GLY A 560 12.46 5.94 42.87
N VAL A 561 12.67 6.99 43.63
CA VAL A 561 13.32 8.24 43.24
C VAL A 561 14.60 7.88 42.50
N ARG A 562 14.71 8.29 41.25
CA ARG A 562 15.99 8.28 40.52
C ARG A 562 16.72 9.62 40.76
N PRO A 563 18.06 9.59 40.95
CA PRO A 563 18.89 10.78 41.08
C PRO A 563 19.02 11.56 39.78
#